data_79a5cb6cbeb6e7e7b370a1456bb19275
#
_entry.id   79a5cb6cbeb6e7e7b370a1456bb19275
#
_cell.length_a   1.000
_cell.length_b   1.000
_cell.length_c   1.000
_cell.angle_alpha   90.00
_cell.angle_beta   90.00
_cell.angle_gamma   90.00
#
_symmetry.space_group_name_H-M   'P 1'
#
loop_
_entity.id
_entity.type
_entity.pdbx_description
1 polymer ?
#
loop_
_entity_poly.entity_id
_entity_poly.type
_entity_poly.pdbx_seq_one_letter_code
_entity_poly.pdbx_strand_id
1 'polypeptide(L)'
;MPVLKAGKPCFIDKPIAASLSDAIAIFEASRKYKVPVFSSSSLRFGKNTLAVRGGSVGRVKHCETTSPASLEPTHPDLFWYGIHGVESLFTVMGTGCQSVTRGKTEDGRIEVTGTWSGDRTGIFREGKGYTGAATGE
;
A
#
# COMPACT_ATOMS: atom_id res chain seq x y z
N MET A 1 20.31 -12.28 -2.19
CA MET A 1 19.34 -12.80 -1.21
C MET A 1 19.93 -13.91 -0.31
N PRO A 2 20.97 -13.59 0.48
CA PRO A 2 21.66 -14.62 1.29
C PRO A 2 20.74 -15.19 2.38
N VAL A 3 19.89 -14.39 3.01
CA VAL A 3 18.98 -14.81 4.09
C VAL A 3 18.04 -15.94 3.64
N LEU A 4 17.37 -15.76 2.48
CA LEU A 4 16.47 -16.80 1.94
C LEU A 4 17.22 -18.05 1.51
N LYS A 5 18.43 -17.90 0.92
CA LYS A 5 19.30 -19.04 0.62
C LYS A 5 19.70 -19.83 1.87
N ALA A 6 19.83 -19.15 3.00
CA ALA A 6 20.15 -19.76 4.30
C ALA A 6 18.93 -20.42 4.98
N GLY A 7 17.77 -20.45 4.33
CA GLY A 7 16.56 -21.07 4.87
C GLY A 7 15.94 -20.29 6.04
N LYS A 8 16.16 -18.97 6.13
CA LYS A 8 15.66 -18.16 7.25
C LYS A 8 14.46 -17.34 6.82
N PRO A 9 13.32 -17.38 7.56
CA PRO A 9 12.23 -16.44 7.39
C PRO A 9 12.72 -14.99 7.44
N CYS A 10 12.13 -14.12 6.61
CA CYS A 10 12.60 -12.74 6.48
C CYS A 10 11.42 -11.77 6.48
N PHE A 11 11.48 -10.79 7.38
CA PHE A 11 10.68 -9.58 7.29
C PHE A 11 11.54 -8.48 6.65
N ILE A 12 11.00 -7.82 5.63
CA ILE A 12 11.61 -6.65 5.00
C ILE A 12 10.73 -5.46 5.33
N ASP A 13 11.30 -4.45 5.99
CA ASP A 13 10.54 -3.22 6.22
C ASP A 13 10.09 -2.59 4.90
N LYS A 14 9.05 -1.81 4.95
CA LYS A 14 8.49 -1.12 3.77
C LYS A 14 9.52 -0.11 3.18
N PRO A 15 9.60 0.01 1.88
CA PRO A 15 9.02 -0.86 0.84
C PRO A 15 9.78 -2.18 0.72
N ILE A 16 9.11 -3.21 0.24
CA ILE A 16 9.77 -4.52 0.01
C ILE A 16 10.90 -4.43 -1.01
N ALA A 17 10.79 -3.52 -1.96
CA ALA A 17 11.79 -3.22 -3.00
C ALA A 17 11.51 -1.84 -3.61
N ALA A 18 12.47 -1.32 -4.36
CA ALA A 18 12.37 -0.06 -5.08
C ALA A 18 11.76 -0.22 -6.50
N SER A 19 11.48 -1.46 -6.93
CA SER A 19 10.86 -1.75 -8.22
C SER A 19 9.95 -2.98 -8.15
N LEU A 20 9.00 -3.08 -9.06
CA LEU A 20 8.15 -4.27 -9.18
C LEU A 20 8.97 -5.51 -9.56
N SER A 21 9.95 -5.38 -10.45
CA SER A 21 10.83 -6.48 -10.84
C SER A 21 11.60 -7.06 -9.66
N ASP A 22 12.13 -6.21 -8.79
CA ASP A 22 12.85 -6.65 -7.60
C ASP A 22 11.91 -7.28 -6.57
N ALA A 23 10.71 -6.73 -6.39
CA ALA A 23 9.69 -7.32 -5.53
C ALA A 23 9.32 -8.75 -6.01
N ILE A 24 9.09 -8.92 -7.32
CA ILE A 24 8.83 -10.23 -7.93
C ILE A 24 10.00 -11.18 -7.65
N ALA A 25 11.24 -10.75 -7.90
CA ALA A 25 12.43 -11.57 -7.69
C ALA A 25 12.58 -12.02 -6.22
N ILE A 26 12.20 -11.16 -5.27
CA ILE A 26 12.18 -11.49 -3.83
C ILE A 26 11.16 -12.62 -3.55
N PHE A 27 9.93 -12.50 -4.06
CA PHE A 27 8.91 -13.53 -3.86
C PHE A 27 9.22 -14.83 -4.61
N GLU A 28 9.85 -14.76 -5.79
CA GLU A 28 10.33 -15.95 -6.51
C GLU A 28 11.43 -16.68 -5.73
N ALA A 29 12.36 -15.94 -5.13
CA ALA A 29 13.37 -16.53 -4.26
C ALA A 29 12.75 -17.16 -3.01
N SER A 30 11.74 -16.52 -2.39
CA SER A 30 10.97 -17.10 -1.29
C SER A 30 10.35 -18.46 -1.69
N ARG A 31 9.70 -18.52 -2.83
CA ARG A 31 9.13 -19.78 -3.37
C ARG A 31 10.20 -20.83 -3.66
N LYS A 32 11.30 -20.42 -4.32
CA LYS A 32 12.42 -21.32 -4.67
C LYS A 32 13.05 -21.97 -3.46
N TYR A 33 13.29 -21.18 -2.40
CA TYR A 33 13.93 -21.68 -1.19
C TYR A 33 12.92 -22.19 -0.14
N LYS A 34 11.61 -22.12 -0.44
CA LYS A 34 10.52 -22.52 0.46
C LYS A 34 10.61 -21.84 1.83
N VAL A 35 10.94 -20.55 1.83
CA VAL A 35 11.13 -19.77 3.06
C VAL A 35 10.19 -18.54 2.99
N PRO A 36 9.37 -18.28 4.03
CA PRO A 36 8.46 -17.16 4.03
C PRO A 36 9.21 -15.82 4.04
N VAL A 37 8.73 -14.90 3.21
CA VAL A 37 9.11 -13.49 3.21
C VAL A 37 7.85 -12.65 3.24
N PHE A 38 7.87 -11.58 4.00
CA PHE A 38 6.78 -10.60 4.03
C PHE A 38 7.29 -9.19 4.31
N SER A 39 6.49 -8.22 3.91
CA SER A 39 6.74 -6.80 4.11
C SER A 39 5.42 -6.12 4.42
N SER A 40 5.43 -5.07 5.22
CA SER A 40 4.22 -4.36 5.59
C SER A 40 4.51 -3.01 6.24
N SER A 41 3.67 -2.03 5.97
CA SER A 41 3.49 -0.89 6.85
C SER A 41 2.69 -1.32 8.09
N SER A 42 3.06 -0.79 9.26
CA SER A 42 2.30 -0.98 10.51
C SER A 42 0.85 -0.48 10.41
N LEU A 43 0.57 0.48 9.54
CA LEU A 43 -0.77 1.05 9.36
C LEU A 43 -1.80 0.06 8.79
N ARG A 44 -1.34 -1.03 8.15
CA ARG A 44 -2.23 -2.14 7.75
C ARG A 44 -2.97 -2.76 8.93
N PHE A 45 -2.38 -2.67 10.12
CA PHE A 45 -2.88 -3.30 11.34
C PHE A 45 -3.56 -2.30 12.29
N GLY A 46 -3.78 -1.07 11.84
CA GLY A 46 -4.55 -0.08 12.60
C GLY A 46 -5.98 -0.56 12.88
N LYS A 47 -6.49 -0.31 14.09
CA LYS A 47 -7.81 -0.78 14.54
C LYS A 47 -8.92 -0.46 13.52
N ASN A 48 -8.98 0.78 13.03
CA ASN A 48 -10.00 1.22 12.09
C ASN A 48 -9.80 0.58 10.70
N THR A 49 -8.56 0.46 10.23
CA THR A 49 -8.23 -0.22 8.97
C THR A 49 -8.71 -1.67 8.98
N LEU A 50 -8.43 -2.39 10.08
CA LEU A 50 -8.88 -3.77 10.26
C LEU A 50 -10.40 -3.88 10.39
N ALA A 51 -11.06 -2.94 11.08
CA ALA A 51 -12.53 -2.94 11.20
C ALA A 51 -13.19 -2.77 9.83
N VAL A 52 -12.74 -1.82 9.02
CA VAL A 52 -13.27 -1.60 7.66
C VAL A 52 -12.99 -2.81 6.77
N ARG A 53 -11.77 -3.34 6.79
CA ARG A 53 -11.42 -4.57 6.07
C ARG A 53 -12.30 -5.76 6.51
N GLY A 54 -12.66 -5.82 7.79
CA GLY A 54 -13.53 -6.84 8.38
C GLY A 54 -15.02 -6.65 8.09
N GLY A 55 -15.40 -5.60 7.33
CA GLY A 55 -16.77 -5.39 6.88
C GLY A 55 -17.60 -4.40 7.73
N SER A 56 -16.96 -3.57 8.57
CA SER A 56 -17.71 -2.60 9.40
C SER A 56 -18.55 -1.58 8.61
N VAL A 57 -18.24 -1.41 7.31
CA VAL A 57 -18.99 -0.54 6.38
C VAL A 57 -19.59 -1.32 5.21
N GLY A 58 -19.70 -2.65 5.32
CA GLY A 58 -20.10 -3.52 4.22
C GLY A 58 -19.04 -3.61 3.13
N ARG A 59 -19.46 -3.78 1.87
CA ARG A 59 -18.57 -3.77 0.72
C ARG A 59 -18.09 -2.35 0.44
N VAL A 60 -16.80 -2.11 0.63
CA VAL A 60 -16.22 -0.78 0.41
C VAL A 60 -16.39 -0.33 -1.04
N LYS A 61 -17.01 0.81 -1.25
CA LYS A 61 -17.19 1.47 -2.56
C LYS A 61 -16.16 2.56 -2.79
N HIS A 62 -15.88 3.33 -1.75
CA HIS A 62 -14.92 4.42 -1.82
C HIS A 62 -14.05 4.42 -0.57
N CYS A 63 -12.77 4.70 -0.76
CA CYS A 63 -11.83 4.84 0.34
C CYS A 63 -10.84 5.98 0.04
N GLU A 64 -10.66 6.86 1.01
CA GLU A 64 -9.60 7.86 0.96
C GLU A 64 -8.61 7.63 2.10
N THR A 65 -7.33 7.84 1.82
CA THR A 65 -6.27 7.78 2.83
C THR A 65 -5.31 8.94 2.66
N THR A 66 -4.72 9.38 3.76
CA THR A 66 -3.63 10.35 3.75
C THR A 66 -2.42 9.84 4.51
N SER A 67 -1.26 10.27 4.06
CA SER A 67 -0.01 10.20 4.84
C SER A 67 0.94 11.31 4.38
N PRO A 68 1.99 11.62 5.17
CA PRO A 68 3.12 12.36 4.61
C PRO A 68 3.64 11.67 3.34
N ALA A 69 4.08 12.46 2.37
CA ALA A 69 4.60 11.96 1.10
C ALA A 69 5.92 12.62 0.73
N SER A 70 6.75 12.90 1.74
CA SER A 70 8.10 13.42 1.52
C SER A 70 8.85 12.53 0.55
N LEU A 71 9.41 13.14 -0.48
CA LEU A 71 10.25 12.45 -1.46
C LEU A 71 11.66 12.30 -0.91
N GLU A 72 12.25 11.14 -1.14
CA GLU A 72 13.62 10.82 -0.73
C GLU A 72 14.42 10.37 -1.96
N PRO A 73 15.58 10.98 -2.28
CA PRO A 73 16.33 10.67 -3.50
C PRO A 73 16.70 9.19 -3.69
N THR A 74 16.80 8.44 -2.59
CA THR A 74 17.12 7.01 -2.61
C THR A 74 15.90 6.10 -2.81
N HIS A 75 14.69 6.69 -2.85
CA HIS A 75 13.44 5.96 -3.00
C HIS A 75 12.61 6.52 -4.14
N PRO A 76 12.05 5.67 -5.02
CA PRO A 76 11.19 6.15 -6.10
C PRO A 76 9.89 6.75 -5.54
N ASP A 77 9.51 7.94 -5.99
CA ASP A 77 8.23 8.63 -5.75
C ASP A 77 7.68 8.42 -4.32
N LEU A 78 6.52 7.77 -4.17
CA LEU A 78 5.82 7.58 -2.90
C LEU A 78 6.41 6.48 -2.00
N PHE A 79 7.47 5.81 -2.41
CA PHE A 79 8.02 4.64 -1.72
C PHE A 79 8.60 4.93 -0.34
N TRP A 80 8.99 6.20 -0.05
CA TRP A 80 9.55 6.54 1.25
C TRP A 80 8.48 6.63 2.34
N TYR A 81 7.57 7.60 2.26
CA TYR A 81 6.53 7.81 3.26
C TYR A 81 5.10 7.65 2.72
N GLY A 82 4.85 8.00 1.47
CA GLY A 82 3.54 7.84 0.83
C GLY A 82 3.02 6.41 0.84
N ILE A 83 3.93 5.44 0.86
CA ILE A 83 3.60 4.02 0.93
C ILE A 83 2.71 3.64 2.13
N HIS A 84 2.80 4.36 3.24
CA HIS A 84 1.96 4.09 4.41
C HIS A 84 0.47 4.32 4.10
N GLY A 85 0.13 5.45 3.49
CA GLY A 85 -1.24 5.74 3.05
C GLY A 85 -1.69 4.80 1.94
N VAL A 86 -0.82 4.51 0.97
CA VAL A 86 -1.10 3.56 -0.11
C VAL A 86 -1.37 2.16 0.43
N GLU A 87 -0.57 1.65 1.36
CA GLU A 87 -0.81 0.34 1.96
C GLU A 87 -2.11 0.28 2.76
N SER A 88 -2.45 1.35 3.49
CA SER A 88 -3.75 1.45 4.18
C SER A 88 -4.90 1.40 3.19
N LEU A 89 -4.81 2.13 2.08
CA LEU A 89 -5.79 2.12 1.00
C LEU A 89 -5.99 0.71 0.43
N PHE A 90 -4.91 0.04 0.04
CA PHE A 90 -4.98 -1.32 -0.50
C PHE A 90 -5.42 -2.36 0.54
N THR A 91 -5.18 -2.13 1.82
CA THR A 91 -5.69 -3.01 2.88
C THR A 91 -7.21 -2.98 2.93
N VAL A 92 -7.81 -1.81 2.72
CA VAL A 92 -9.26 -1.59 2.73
C VAL A 92 -9.90 -1.98 1.40
N MET A 93 -9.33 -1.53 0.28
CA MET A 93 -9.87 -1.77 -1.07
C MET A 93 -9.61 -3.19 -1.58
N GLY A 94 -8.57 -3.86 -1.07
CA GLY A 94 -8.15 -5.17 -1.55
C GLY A 94 -7.35 -5.12 -2.85
N THR A 95 -7.06 -6.30 -3.38
CA THR A 95 -6.42 -6.48 -4.69
C THR A 95 -7.36 -6.14 -5.85
N GLY A 96 -6.83 -6.09 -7.09
CA GLY A 96 -7.65 -5.88 -8.29
C GLY A 96 -7.82 -4.42 -8.68
N CYS A 97 -6.90 -3.54 -8.28
CA CYS A 97 -6.79 -2.21 -8.86
C CYS A 97 -6.53 -2.32 -10.37
N GLN A 98 -7.35 -1.66 -11.18
CA GLN A 98 -7.34 -1.75 -12.64
C GLN A 98 -6.58 -0.60 -13.29
N SER A 99 -6.65 0.58 -12.69
CA SER A 99 -5.94 1.76 -13.17
C SER A 99 -5.54 2.68 -12.02
N VAL A 100 -4.48 3.44 -12.26
CA VAL A 100 -3.97 4.45 -11.33
C VAL A 100 -3.67 5.72 -12.10
N THR A 101 -4.15 6.84 -11.61
CA THR A 101 -3.83 8.19 -12.13
C THR A 101 -3.19 9.01 -11.01
N ARG A 102 -1.99 9.53 -11.29
CA ARG A 102 -1.27 10.42 -10.38
C ARG A 102 -1.47 11.87 -10.85
N GLY A 103 -1.89 12.72 -9.95
CA GLY A 103 -2.12 14.13 -10.16
C GLY A 103 -1.70 14.96 -8.96
N LYS A 104 -2.31 16.13 -8.86
CA LYS A 104 -2.17 17.06 -7.74
C LYS A 104 -3.54 17.61 -7.36
N THR A 105 -3.70 17.90 -6.08
CA THR A 105 -4.82 18.69 -5.55
C THR A 105 -4.69 20.16 -6.00
N GLU A 106 -5.73 20.97 -5.82
CA GLU A 106 -5.72 22.41 -6.14
C GLU A 106 -4.64 23.17 -5.39
N ASP A 107 -4.32 22.76 -4.17
CA ASP A 107 -3.23 23.31 -3.35
C ASP A 107 -1.85 22.68 -3.62
N GLY A 108 -1.73 21.90 -4.71
CA GLY A 108 -0.47 21.37 -5.24
C GLY A 108 0.08 20.11 -4.58
N ARG A 109 -0.63 19.52 -3.62
CA ARG A 109 -0.24 18.26 -2.96
C ARG A 109 -0.41 17.07 -3.90
N ILE A 110 0.36 16.01 -3.65
CA ILE A 110 0.25 14.76 -4.42
C ILE A 110 -1.12 14.12 -4.16
N GLU A 111 -1.80 13.74 -5.26
CA GLU A 111 -3.00 12.92 -5.23
C GLU A 111 -2.87 11.76 -6.20
N VAL A 112 -3.32 10.58 -5.78
CA VAL A 112 -3.35 9.39 -6.62
C VAL A 112 -4.71 8.73 -6.51
N THR A 113 -5.39 8.57 -7.64
CA THR A 113 -6.69 7.89 -7.74
C THR A 113 -6.51 6.53 -8.37
N GLY A 114 -7.03 5.50 -7.71
CA GLY A 114 -7.13 4.15 -8.23
C GLY A 114 -8.57 3.75 -8.49
N THR A 115 -8.78 2.91 -9.50
CA THR A 115 -10.09 2.32 -9.81
C THR A 115 -10.06 0.81 -9.66
N TRP A 116 -11.14 0.24 -9.18
CA TRP A 116 -11.38 -1.20 -9.05
C TRP A 116 -12.68 -1.59 -9.76
N SER A 117 -12.89 -2.86 -10.01
CA SER A 117 -14.14 -3.36 -10.59
C SER A 117 -15.37 -3.00 -9.73
N GLY A 118 -16.53 -2.81 -10.37
CA GLY A 118 -17.80 -2.48 -9.72
C GLY A 118 -17.85 -1.05 -9.21
N ASP A 119 -17.31 -0.12 -9.98
CA ASP A 119 -17.32 1.34 -9.74
C ASP A 119 -16.74 1.73 -8.38
N ARG A 120 -15.73 0.98 -7.94
CA ARG A 120 -15.04 1.22 -6.68
C ARG A 120 -13.82 2.12 -6.91
N THR A 121 -13.64 3.09 -6.04
CA THR A 121 -12.54 4.06 -6.14
C THR A 121 -11.77 4.18 -4.85
N GLY A 122 -10.47 4.38 -4.97
CA GLY A 122 -9.58 4.63 -3.85
C GLY A 122 -8.69 5.85 -4.13
N ILE A 123 -8.56 6.75 -3.17
CA ILE A 123 -7.77 7.96 -3.31
C ILE A 123 -6.73 8.01 -2.19
N PHE A 124 -5.49 8.19 -2.60
CA PHE A 124 -4.41 8.60 -1.69
C PHE A 124 -4.14 10.09 -1.87
N ARG A 125 -4.01 10.83 -0.78
CA ARG A 125 -3.57 12.23 -0.78
C ARG A 125 -2.41 12.46 0.16
N GLU A 126 -1.46 13.25 -0.28
CA GLU A 126 -0.45 13.80 0.61
C GLU A 126 -1.10 14.62 1.72
N GLY A 127 -0.68 14.40 2.97
CA GLY A 127 -1.18 15.10 4.13
C GLY A 127 -0.15 15.17 5.24
N LYS A 128 -0.44 15.96 6.29
CA LYS A 128 0.47 16.10 7.43
C LYS A 128 0.43 14.90 8.38
N GLY A 129 -0.59 14.07 8.30
CA GLY A 129 -0.81 12.94 9.21
C GLY A 129 -1.40 11.73 8.51
N TYR A 130 -1.63 10.69 9.28
CA TYR A 130 -2.18 9.42 8.82
C TYR A 130 -3.68 9.39 9.11
N THR A 131 -4.50 9.55 8.09
CA THR A 131 -5.97 9.50 8.20
C THR A 131 -6.56 8.62 7.10
N GLY A 132 -7.82 8.24 7.28
CA GLY A 132 -8.58 7.55 6.25
C GLY A 132 -10.06 7.57 6.55
N ALA A 133 -10.84 7.49 5.48
CA ALA A 133 -12.29 7.35 5.50
C ALA A 133 -12.71 6.34 4.43
N ALA A 134 -13.74 5.57 4.71
CA ALA A 134 -14.30 4.63 3.75
C ALA A 134 -15.82 4.63 3.83
N THR A 135 -16.45 4.46 2.67
CA THR A 135 -17.89 4.26 2.54
C THR A 135 -18.17 2.95 1.80
N GLY A 136 -19.25 2.31 2.13
CA GLY A 136 -19.64 1.03 1.55
C GLY A 136 -21.16 0.84 1.53
N GLU A 137 -21.57 -0.34 1.08
CA GLU A 137 -22.97 -0.79 0.98
C GLU A 137 -23.12 -2.23 1.45
#